data_e08b09b125332b660ebcb5cc85b3ff5c
#
_entry.id   e08b09b125332b660ebcb5cc85b3ff5c
#
_cell.length_a   1.000
_cell.length_b   1.000
_cell.length_c   1.000
_cell.angle_alpha   90.00
_cell.angle_beta   90.00
_cell.angle_gamma   90.00
#
_symmetry.space_group_name_H-M   'P 1'
#
loop_
_entity.id
_entity.type
_entity.pdbx_description
1 polymer ?
#
loop_
_entity_poly.entity_id
_entity_poly.type
_entity_poly.pdbx_seq_one_letter_code
_entity_poly.pdbx_strand_id
1 'polypeptide(L)'
;MSRYRSGEARVFGAATLIALVHAVDDAFVHRGPGLGIGQHALAGAIAIVAALAGIAVFPLLRPGLRAALAFAFGGLACVNGMLHVIHIGEDGPAGSDVTGVLAVAAGAVLVGLAAYIPWRHRGEGTWVSRLVAAPAGLVAIFVLVPIAMGIVATHKWRETIGDPPSAAYREVSFQASDGLDLAGWYHPSENGAAVVVVHGGSSDRKGSVAHASLLAAHGYGVLLYDARGRGESDGSENNYGWDWAKDVSGALAFLKGRDDVEPDRIGALGLSTGADVLIEVTAKRKDVAALVTDGAAAGSFEDGQRLSGTQLATPLGWMMFTTIRVLSGDPPGPPLEDLIARVESPTLLISAGTGVERDFNLLYDKAARGPVDHWNLPAAHHTDAIHEYPREYEQRVVTFFDKELS
;
A
#
# COMPACT_ATOMS: atom_id res chain seq x y z
N MET A 1 40.81 -17.98 -8.80
CA MET A 1 40.73 -16.83 -9.72
C MET A 1 40.02 -17.13 -11.05
N SER A 2 40.12 -18.33 -11.65
CA SER A 2 39.50 -18.63 -12.96
C SER A 2 37.94 -18.63 -12.93
N ARG A 3 37.31 -19.04 -11.86
CA ARG A 3 35.83 -19.13 -11.74
C ARG A 3 35.12 -17.77 -11.80
N TYR A 4 35.75 -16.69 -11.29
CA TYR A 4 35.20 -15.31 -11.37
C TYR A 4 35.36 -14.67 -12.76
N ARG A 5 36.20 -15.26 -13.62
CA ARG A 5 36.41 -14.79 -15.00
C ARG A 5 35.48 -15.48 -16.03
N SER A 6 34.59 -16.38 -15.59
CA SER A 6 33.64 -17.02 -16.51
C SER A 6 32.68 -15.96 -17.11
N GLY A 7 32.29 -16.17 -18.38
CA GLY A 7 31.32 -15.28 -19.03
C GLY A 7 30.03 -15.11 -18.24
N GLU A 8 29.50 -16.20 -17.67
CA GLU A 8 28.31 -16.21 -16.86
C GLU A 8 28.43 -15.31 -15.61
N ALA A 9 29.58 -15.40 -14.89
CA ALA A 9 29.81 -14.58 -13.70
C ALA A 9 29.95 -13.10 -14.02
N ARG A 10 30.52 -12.75 -15.16
CA ARG A 10 30.63 -11.37 -15.62
C ARG A 10 29.28 -10.79 -16.00
N VAL A 11 28.46 -11.55 -16.74
CA VAL A 11 27.11 -11.13 -17.13
C VAL A 11 26.24 -10.96 -15.90
N PHE A 12 26.25 -11.95 -14.99
CA PHE A 12 25.49 -11.87 -13.74
C PHE A 12 25.91 -10.65 -12.91
N GLY A 13 27.20 -10.46 -12.70
CA GLY A 13 27.72 -9.33 -11.90
C GLY A 13 27.37 -7.96 -12.51
N ALA A 14 27.55 -7.79 -13.83
CA ALA A 14 27.24 -6.52 -14.50
C ALA A 14 25.74 -6.20 -14.44
N ALA A 15 24.87 -7.16 -14.76
CA ALA A 15 23.43 -6.94 -14.72
C ALA A 15 22.91 -6.71 -13.28
N THR A 16 23.42 -7.44 -12.29
CA THR A 16 23.08 -7.21 -10.88
C THR A 16 23.52 -5.82 -10.40
N LEU A 17 24.69 -5.33 -10.83
CA LEU A 17 25.12 -3.97 -10.48
C LEU A 17 24.23 -2.90 -11.14
N ILE A 18 23.78 -3.08 -12.38
CA ILE A 18 22.84 -2.17 -13.02
C ILE A 18 21.52 -2.12 -12.25
N ALA A 19 20.97 -3.28 -11.88
CA ALA A 19 19.76 -3.34 -11.05
C ALA A 19 19.98 -2.71 -9.66
N LEU A 20 21.16 -2.85 -9.07
CA LEU A 20 21.51 -2.22 -7.80
C LEU A 20 21.57 -0.70 -7.90
N VAL A 21 22.03 -0.14 -9.03
CA VAL A 21 22.04 1.32 -9.24
C VAL A 21 20.63 1.87 -9.09
N HIS A 22 19.63 1.20 -9.67
CA HIS A 22 18.23 1.61 -9.51
C HIS A 22 17.77 1.53 -8.06
N ALA A 23 18.02 0.42 -7.36
CA ALA A 23 17.63 0.28 -5.94
C ALA A 23 18.28 1.32 -5.02
N VAL A 24 19.50 1.77 -5.33
CA VAL A 24 20.19 2.86 -4.62
C VAL A 24 19.61 4.22 -4.98
N ASP A 25 19.29 4.42 -6.26
CA ASP A 25 18.69 5.65 -6.77
C ASP A 25 17.33 5.91 -6.09
N ASP A 26 16.46 4.90 -6.10
CA ASP A 26 15.14 4.94 -5.46
C ASP A 26 15.22 5.14 -3.94
N ALA A 27 16.12 4.43 -3.26
CA ALA A 27 16.23 4.51 -1.82
C ALA A 27 16.90 5.79 -1.29
N PHE A 28 17.83 6.40 -2.04
CA PHE A 28 18.72 7.44 -1.49
C PHE A 28 18.81 8.72 -2.33
N VAL A 29 18.51 8.70 -3.63
CA VAL A 29 18.64 9.86 -4.52
C VAL A 29 17.27 10.47 -4.79
N HIS A 30 16.38 9.74 -5.41
CA HIS A 30 15.01 10.19 -5.74
C HIS A 30 14.01 9.79 -4.64
N ARG A 31 14.20 10.35 -3.46
CA ARG A 31 13.31 10.17 -2.32
C ARG A 31 12.07 11.04 -2.47
N GLY A 32 10.93 10.57 -1.97
CA GLY A 32 9.71 11.39 -1.91
C GLY A 32 9.92 12.68 -1.11
N PRO A 33 9.15 13.75 -1.38
CA PRO A 33 9.21 15.02 -0.66
C PRO A 33 9.07 14.82 0.85
N GLY A 34 9.77 15.64 1.65
CA GLY A 34 9.73 15.58 3.11
C GLY A 34 10.49 14.43 3.76
N LEU A 35 11.17 13.53 2.99
CA LEU A 35 11.83 12.35 3.54
C LEU A 35 13.33 12.54 3.84
N GLY A 36 13.74 12.07 5.04
CA GLY A 36 15.13 11.96 5.43
C GLY A 36 15.80 10.67 4.90
N ILE A 37 17.14 10.66 4.84
CA ILE A 37 17.95 9.51 4.38
C ILE A 37 17.66 8.24 5.20
N GLY A 38 17.31 8.35 6.47
CA GLY A 38 17.14 7.21 7.38
C GLY A 38 15.90 6.34 7.09
N GLN A 39 14.87 6.88 6.46
CA GLN A 39 13.59 6.20 6.31
C GLN A 39 13.64 4.99 5.37
N HIS A 40 14.51 5.01 4.35
CA HIS A 40 14.73 3.89 3.44
C HIS A 40 16.09 3.19 3.61
N ALA A 41 16.86 3.56 4.66
CA ALA A 41 18.21 3.04 4.87
C ALA A 41 18.23 1.50 5.00
N LEU A 42 17.24 0.91 5.66
CA LEU A 42 17.16 -0.54 5.83
C LEU A 42 16.93 -1.26 4.49
N ALA A 43 15.97 -0.81 3.71
CA ALA A 43 15.64 -1.41 2.41
C ALA A 43 16.83 -1.29 1.43
N GLY A 44 17.43 -0.11 1.34
CA GLY A 44 18.61 0.13 0.53
C GLY A 44 19.82 -0.70 0.98
N ALA A 45 20.06 -0.82 2.29
CA ALA A 45 21.14 -1.65 2.82
C ALA A 45 20.94 -3.14 2.51
N ILE A 46 19.71 -3.67 2.62
CA ILE A 46 19.38 -5.04 2.26
C ILE A 46 19.65 -5.28 0.77
N ALA A 47 19.23 -4.37 -0.11
CA ALA A 47 19.46 -4.46 -1.55
C ALA A 47 20.97 -4.51 -1.88
N ILE A 48 21.76 -3.63 -1.26
CA ILE A 48 23.22 -3.58 -1.43
C ILE A 48 23.86 -4.90 -0.97
N VAL A 49 23.55 -5.34 0.25
CA VAL A 49 24.13 -6.57 0.82
C VAL A 49 23.73 -7.79 -0.02
N ALA A 50 22.48 -7.91 -0.42
CA ALA A 50 22.00 -9.01 -1.26
C ALA A 50 22.71 -9.04 -2.63
N ALA A 51 22.83 -7.90 -3.30
CA ALA A 51 23.51 -7.80 -4.58
C ALA A 51 24.99 -8.21 -4.48
N LEU A 52 25.72 -7.65 -3.52
CA LEU A 52 27.15 -7.97 -3.32
C LEU A 52 27.36 -9.43 -2.92
N ALA A 53 26.55 -9.97 -2.02
CA ALA A 53 26.58 -11.37 -1.65
C ALA A 53 26.26 -12.29 -2.85
N GLY A 54 25.23 -11.95 -3.63
CA GLY A 54 24.86 -12.66 -4.85
C GLY A 54 26.02 -12.73 -5.84
N ILE A 55 26.68 -11.60 -6.13
CA ILE A 55 27.83 -11.51 -7.02
C ILE A 55 29.02 -12.37 -6.50
N ALA A 56 29.27 -12.30 -5.19
CA ALA A 56 30.37 -13.08 -4.57
C ALA A 56 30.12 -14.59 -4.60
N VAL A 57 28.88 -15.03 -4.35
CA VAL A 57 28.51 -16.43 -4.23
C VAL A 57 28.26 -17.08 -5.60
N PHE A 58 27.73 -16.35 -6.58
CA PHE A 58 27.36 -16.88 -7.90
C PHE A 58 28.41 -17.79 -8.54
N PRO A 59 29.70 -17.41 -8.66
CA PRO A 59 30.72 -18.26 -9.29
C PRO A 59 31.05 -19.54 -8.50
N LEU A 60 30.65 -19.61 -7.22
CA LEU A 60 30.88 -20.75 -6.34
C LEU A 60 29.79 -21.81 -6.47
N LEU A 61 28.62 -21.43 -6.98
CA LEU A 61 27.45 -22.30 -7.07
C LEU A 61 27.55 -23.30 -8.23
N ARG A 62 26.79 -24.38 -8.13
CA ARG A 62 26.56 -25.33 -9.25
C ARG A 62 25.65 -24.68 -10.30
N PRO A 63 25.70 -25.13 -11.58
CA PRO A 63 24.94 -24.50 -12.66
C PRO A 63 23.45 -24.31 -12.36
N GLY A 64 22.75 -25.30 -11.78
CA GLY A 64 21.34 -25.18 -11.44
C GLY A 64 21.05 -24.09 -10.39
N LEU A 65 21.91 -23.95 -9.37
CA LEU A 65 21.78 -22.89 -8.36
C LEU A 65 22.15 -21.51 -8.93
N ARG A 66 23.10 -21.43 -9.88
CA ARG A 66 23.38 -20.20 -10.62
C ARG A 66 22.15 -19.74 -11.42
N ALA A 67 21.49 -20.69 -12.10
CA ALA A 67 20.27 -20.39 -12.84
C ALA A 67 19.15 -19.90 -11.90
N ALA A 68 18.94 -20.57 -10.77
CA ALA A 68 17.95 -20.15 -9.78
C ALA A 68 18.26 -18.74 -9.23
N LEU A 69 19.52 -18.48 -8.90
CA LEU A 69 19.94 -17.16 -8.38
C LEU A 69 19.76 -16.06 -9.44
N ALA A 70 20.15 -16.32 -10.69
CA ALA A 70 19.96 -15.39 -11.80
C ALA A 70 18.47 -15.11 -12.06
N PHE A 71 17.62 -16.13 -11.98
CA PHE A 71 16.17 -15.98 -12.09
C PHE A 71 15.61 -15.12 -10.98
N ALA A 72 16.04 -15.35 -9.73
CA ALA A 72 15.60 -14.60 -8.56
C ALA A 72 15.93 -13.10 -8.70
N PHE A 73 17.18 -12.76 -8.95
CA PHE A 73 17.58 -11.37 -9.13
C PHE A 73 16.93 -10.73 -10.34
N GLY A 74 16.83 -11.48 -11.45
CA GLY A 74 16.20 -11.01 -12.67
C GLY A 74 14.71 -10.73 -12.49
N GLY A 75 14.00 -11.64 -11.83
CA GLY A 75 12.57 -11.47 -11.53
C GLY A 75 12.29 -10.24 -10.67
N LEU A 76 13.05 -10.07 -9.58
CA LEU A 76 12.90 -8.88 -8.71
C LEU A 76 13.22 -7.59 -9.45
N ALA A 77 14.30 -7.56 -10.25
CA ALA A 77 14.66 -6.38 -11.03
C ALA A 77 13.58 -6.04 -12.08
N CYS A 78 13.00 -7.04 -12.74
CA CYS A 78 11.89 -6.85 -13.67
C CYS A 78 10.64 -6.32 -12.96
N VAL A 79 10.24 -6.89 -11.83
CA VAL A 79 9.05 -6.45 -11.09
C VAL A 79 9.21 -5.01 -10.63
N ASN A 80 10.31 -4.69 -9.97
CA ASN A 80 10.55 -3.33 -9.48
C ASN A 80 10.65 -2.31 -10.62
N GLY A 81 11.44 -2.60 -11.65
CA GLY A 81 11.59 -1.68 -12.76
C GLY A 81 10.36 -1.56 -13.67
N MET A 82 9.49 -2.58 -13.75
CA MET A 82 8.26 -2.53 -14.55
C MET A 82 7.27 -1.49 -14.01
N LEU A 83 7.25 -1.25 -12.71
CA LEU A 83 6.46 -0.17 -12.12
C LEU A 83 6.82 1.18 -12.76
N HIS A 84 8.12 1.46 -12.95
CA HIS A 84 8.60 2.69 -13.60
C HIS A 84 8.23 2.77 -15.08
N VAL A 85 8.21 1.64 -15.79
CA VAL A 85 7.76 1.60 -17.20
C VAL A 85 6.27 1.94 -17.31
N ILE A 86 5.45 1.46 -16.38
CA ILE A 86 4.02 1.78 -16.33
C ILE A 86 3.84 3.27 -16.06
N HIS A 87 4.52 3.82 -15.05
CA HIS A 87 4.47 5.24 -14.72
C HIS A 87 4.83 6.14 -15.91
N ILE A 88 5.93 5.85 -16.62
CA ILE A 88 6.31 6.61 -17.84
C ILE A 88 5.17 6.61 -18.87
N GLY A 89 4.44 5.50 -18.99
CA GLY A 89 3.32 5.38 -19.93
C GLY A 89 2.08 6.18 -19.56
N GLU A 90 1.86 6.42 -18.26
CA GLU A 90 0.68 7.12 -17.73
C GLU A 90 0.94 8.61 -17.51
N ASP A 91 2.05 8.97 -16.87
CA ASP A 91 2.34 10.33 -16.40
C ASP A 91 3.61 10.97 -17.01
N GLY A 92 4.35 10.22 -17.83
CA GLY A 92 5.63 10.65 -18.40
C GLY A 92 6.83 10.40 -17.48
N PRO A 93 8.06 10.59 -17.97
CA PRO A 93 9.27 10.25 -17.25
C PRO A 93 9.57 11.25 -16.12
N ALA A 94 9.84 10.74 -14.91
CA ALA A 94 10.23 11.51 -13.74
C ALA A 94 11.19 10.72 -12.82
N GLY A 95 11.90 11.41 -11.95
CA GLY A 95 12.67 10.83 -10.87
C GLY A 95 13.58 9.66 -11.24
N SER A 96 13.37 8.51 -10.64
CA SER A 96 14.16 7.27 -10.83
C SER A 96 13.74 6.40 -12.02
N ASP A 97 12.84 6.87 -12.88
CA ASP A 97 12.28 6.07 -13.99
C ASP A 97 13.36 5.58 -14.97
N VAL A 98 14.35 6.43 -15.27
CA VAL A 98 15.44 6.05 -16.19
C VAL A 98 16.22 4.85 -15.64
N THR A 99 16.53 4.85 -14.36
CA THR A 99 17.21 3.73 -13.69
C THR A 99 16.28 2.53 -13.54
N GLY A 100 14.97 2.73 -13.39
CA GLY A 100 13.95 1.69 -13.41
C GLY A 100 13.90 0.94 -14.75
N VAL A 101 13.87 1.65 -15.88
CA VAL A 101 13.93 1.05 -17.22
C VAL A 101 15.23 0.22 -17.40
N LEU A 102 16.36 0.74 -16.89
CA LEU A 102 17.63 0.00 -16.93
C LEU A 102 17.56 -1.27 -16.05
N ALA A 103 16.84 -1.22 -14.93
CA ALA A 103 16.65 -2.39 -14.10
C ALA A 103 15.80 -3.47 -14.79
N VAL A 104 14.77 -3.11 -15.59
CA VAL A 104 14.03 -4.07 -16.43
C VAL A 104 14.96 -4.73 -17.45
N ALA A 105 15.77 -3.94 -18.15
CA ALA A 105 16.70 -4.49 -19.12
C ALA A 105 17.74 -5.44 -18.47
N ALA A 106 18.29 -5.05 -17.33
CA ALA A 106 19.19 -5.90 -16.54
C ALA A 106 18.50 -7.18 -16.04
N GLY A 107 17.25 -7.06 -15.57
CA GLY A 107 16.42 -8.18 -15.16
C GLY A 107 16.17 -9.17 -16.30
N ALA A 108 15.83 -8.69 -17.50
CA ALA A 108 15.66 -9.52 -18.68
C ALA A 108 16.95 -10.28 -19.05
N VAL A 109 18.11 -9.63 -18.95
CA VAL A 109 19.42 -10.26 -19.16
C VAL A 109 19.65 -11.38 -18.12
N LEU A 110 19.31 -11.16 -16.84
CA LEU A 110 19.45 -12.16 -15.78
C LEU A 110 18.51 -13.36 -15.97
N VAL A 111 17.24 -13.11 -16.38
CA VAL A 111 16.29 -14.17 -16.72
C VAL A 111 16.77 -14.96 -17.94
N GLY A 112 17.29 -14.28 -18.97
CA GLY A 112 17.93 -14.92 -20.13
C GLY A 112 19.14 -15.77 -19.72
N LEU A 113 19.98 -15.27 -18.81
CA LEU A 113 21.12 -16.01 -18.26
C LEU A 113 20.64 -17.24 -17.48
N ALA A 114 19.56 -17.13 -16.73
CA ALA A 114 18.95 -18.26 -15.99
C ALA A 114 18.50 -19.39 -16.93
N ALA A 115 17.97 -19.05 -18.12
CA ALA A 115 17.62 -20.03 -19.14
C ALA A 115 18.86 -20.56 -19.91
N TYR A 116 19.84 -19.71 -20.14
CA TYR A 116 21.07 -20.06 -20.85
C TYR A 116 21.95 -21.08 -20.08
N ILE A 117 22.09 -20.94 -18.77
CA ILE A 117 22.96 -21.79 -17.95
C ILE A 117 22.60 -23.28 -18.07
N PRO A 118 21.34 -23.73 -17.83
CA PRO A 118 20.93 -25.12 -17.99
C PRO A 118 21.08 -25.62 -19.43
N TRP A 119 20.87 -24.72 -20.42
CA TRP A 119 21.05 -25.07 -21.83
C TRP A 119 22.52 -25.36 -22.16
N ARG A 120 23.44 -24.55 -21.68
CA ARG A 120 24.88 -24.71 -21.89
C ARG A 120 25.44 -25.96 -21.22
N HIS A 121 24.98 -26.28 -20.00
CA HIS A 121 25.47 -27.38 -19.18
C HIS A 121 24.66 -28.67 -19.31
N ARG A 122 23.89 -28.83 -20.41
CA ARG A 122 23.01 -29.99 -20.63
C ARG A 122 23.72 -31.35 -20.56
N GLY A 123 24.97 -31.44 -20.95
CA GLY A 123 25.79 -32.68 -20.96
C GLY A 123 26.55 -32.94 -19.68
N GLU A 124 26.68 -31.98 -18.79
CA GLU A 124 27.58 -32.02 -17.64
C GLU A 124 26.88 -32.47 -16.33
N GLY A 125 25.54 -32.54 -16.33
CA GLY A 125 24.77 -32.80 -15.12
C GLY A 125 24.37 -34.28 -14.95
N THR A 126 24.62 -34.83 -13.78
CA THR A 126 24.01 -36.10 -13.35
C THR A 126 22.48 -35.87 -13.13
N TRP A 127 21.69 -36.96 -13.21
CA TRP A 127 20.24 -36.88 -12.91
C TRP A 127 19.96 -36.27 -11.51
N VAL A 128 20.89 -36.46 -10.55
CA VAL A 128 20.84 -35.85 -9.21
C VAL A 128 20.90 -34.32 -9.27
N SER A 129 21.71 -33.72 -10.17
CA SER A 129 21.80 -32.28 -10.30
C SER A 129 20.50 -31.66 -10.85
N ARG A 130 19.77 -32.41 -11.68
CA ARG A 130 18.44 -31.98 -12.20
C ARG A 130 17.36 -32.13 -11.12
N LEU A 131 17.41 -33.20 -10.30
CA LEU A 131 16.51 -33.37 -9.14
C LEU A 131 16.69 -32.29 -8.07
N VAL A 132 17.85 -31.67 -7.94
CA VAL A 132 18.09 -30.56 -7.00
C VAL A 132 17.73 -29.22 -7.63
N ALA A 133 17.95 -29.03 -8.92
CA ALA A 133 17.69 -27.75 -9.59
C ALA A 133 16.19 -27.41 -9.71
N ALA A 134 15.33 -28.43 -9.95
CA ALA A 134 13.89 -28.20 -10.06
C ALA A 134 13.25 -27.76 -8.72
N PRO A 135 13.50 -28.44 -7.59
CA PRO A 135 13.04 -27.95 -6.29
C PRO A 135 13.61 -26.58 -5.91
N ALA A 136 14.89 -26.31 -6.23
CA ALA A 136 15.47 -25.00 -5.97
C ALA A 136 14.79 -23.88 -6.78
N GLY A 137 14.42 -24.16 -8.03
CA GLY A 137 13.63 -23.23 -8.85
C GLY A 137 12.22 -23.00 -8.28
N LEU A 138 11.55 -24.05 -7.83
CA LEU A 138 10.24 -23.94 -7.17
C LEU A 138 10.32 -23.14 -5.87
N VAL A 139 11.33 -23.38 -5.04
CA VAL A 139 11.57 -22.61 -3.81
C VAL A 139 11.85 -21.15 -4.15
N ALA A 140 12.65 -20.88 -5.20
CA ALA A 140 12.90 -19.50 -5.64
C ALA A 140 11.59 -18.78 -6.05
N ILE A 141 10.71 -19.43 -6.81
CA ILE A 141 9.41 -18.89 -7.20
C ILE A 141 8.55 -18.66 -5.95
N PHE A 142 8.50 -19.65 -5.04
CA PHE A 142 7.72 -19.56 -3.80
C PHE A 142 8.16 -18.41 -2.89
N VAL A 143 9.45 -18.05 -2.92
CA VAL A 143 9.99 -16.88 -2.19
C VAL A 143 9.77 -15.58 -2.94
N LEU A 144 9.97 -15.58 -4.26
CA LEU A 144 9.90 -14.38 -5.07
C LEU A 144 8.48 -13.81 -5.22
N VAL A 145 7.48 -14.68 -5.37
CA VAL A 145 6.09 -14.23 -5.56
C VAL A 145 5.60 -13.35 -4.41
N PRO A 146 5.70 -13.76 -3.12
CA PRO A 146 5.26 -12.90 -2.03
C PRO A 146 6.13 -11.63 -1.86
N ILE A 147 7.41 -11.68 -2.18
CA ILE A 147 8.26 -10.48 -2.20
C ILE A 147 7.78 -9.51 -3.30
N ALA A 148 7.53 -10.01 -4.51
CA ALA A 148 6.99 -9.21 -5.60
C ALA A 148 5.61 -8.61 -5.24
N MET A 149 4.75 -9.40 -4.60
CA MET A 149 3.45 -8.90 -4.11
C MET A 149 3.64 -7.78 -3.07
N GLY A 150 4.59 -7.93 -2.16
CA GLY A 150 4.92 -6.88 -1.19
C GLY A 150 5.42 -5.59 -1.85
N ILE A 151 6.29 -5.69 -2.87
CA ILE A 151 6.76 -4.53 -3.65
C ILE A 151 5.58 -3.82 -4.32
N VAL A 152 4.73 -4.55 -5.05
CA VAL A 152 3.57 -3.98 -5.74
C VAL A 152 2.56 -3.39 -4.76
N ALA A 153 2.39 -3.99 -3.58
CA ALA A 153 1.47 -3.50 -2.56
C ALA A 153 1.92 -2.18 -1.93
N THR A 154 3.24 -1.98 -1.75
CA THR A 154 3.77 -0.78 -1.11
C THR A 154 3.99 0.36 -2.09
N HIS A 155 4.54 0.09 -3.27
CA HIS A 155 4.92 1.13 -4.22
C HIS A 155 3.70 1.63 -4.98
N LYS A 156 3.36 2.91 -4.78
CA LYS A 156 2.26 3.59 -5.47
C LYS A 156 2.76 4.93 -5.99
N TRP A 157 2.58 5.14 -7.29
CA TRP A 157 2.93 6.40 -7.92
C TRP A 157 2.08 7.56 -7.43
N ARG A 158 2.63 8.75 -7.49
CA ARG A 158 1.90 9.99 -7.26
C ARG A 158 1.23 10.39 -8.55
N GLU A 159 -0.07 10.33 -8.58
CA GLU A 159 -0.84 10.82 -9.72
C GLU A 159 -0.97 12.34 -9.69
N THR A 160 -1.10 12.94 -10.87
CA THR A 160 -1.45 14.37 -11.00
C THR A 160 -2.85 14.60 -10.45
N ILE A 161 -3.00 15.54 -9.54
CA ILE A 161 -4.26 15.76 -8.83
C ILE A 161 -5.25 16.58 -9.66
N GLY A 162 -4.80 17.64 -10.32
CA GLY A 162 -5.67 18.56 -11.04
C GLY A 162 -6.45 19.51 -10.13
N ASP A 163 -7.46 20.19 -10.71
CA ASP A 163 -8.28 21.18 -10.01
C ASP A 163 -9.30 20.53 -9.04
N PRO A 164 -9.73 21.27 -7.99
CA PRO A 164 -10.81 20.82 -7.10
C PRO A 164 -12.10 20.47 -7.85
N PRO A 165 -12.96 19.59 -7.33
CA PRO A 165 -14.19 19.13 -8.00
C PRO A 165 -15.16 20.23 -8.37
N SER A 166 -15.15 21.34 -7.63
CA SER A 166 -15.92 22.54 -7.92
C SER A 166 -15.31 23.77 -7.23
N ALA A 167 -15.75 24.96 -7.61
CA ALA A 167 -15.32 26.22 -7.01
C ALA A 167 -15.70 26.39 -5.52
N ALA A 168 -16.56 25.52 -4.98
CA ALA A 168 -16.89 25.48 -3.56
C ALA A 168 -15.78 24.85 -2.69
N TYR A 169 -14.97 23.99 -3.27
CA TYR A 169 -13.81 23.41 -2.60
C TYR A 169 -12.63 24.37 -2.63
N ARG A 170 -11.88 24.41 -1.54
CA ARG A 170 -10.66 25.20 -1.40
C ARG A 170 -9.47 24.25 -1.27
N GLU A 171 -8.39 24.55 -1.96
CA GLU A 171 -7.11 23.89 -1.70
C GLU A 171 -6.63 24.27 -0.30
N VAL A 172 -6.18 23.25 0.44
CA VAL A 172 -5.69 23.41 1.80
C VAL A 172 -4.42 22.58 1.99
N SER A 173 -3.56 23.08 2.88
CA SER A 173 -2.41 22.34 3.38
C SER A 173 -2.47 22.34 4.91
N PHE A 174 -2.12 21.22 5.52
CA PHE A 174 -2.05 21.06 6.96
C PHE A 174 -0.98 20.02 7.33
N GLN A 175 -0.61 19.98 8.59
CA GLN A 175 0.42 19.04 9.04
C GLN A 175 -0.19 17.78 9.67
N ALA A 176 0.37 16.63 9.31
CA ALA A 176 0.21 15.39 10.07
C ALA A 176 0.75 15.58 11.49
N SER A 177 0.38 14.71 12.43
CA SER A 177 0.78 14.85 13.83
C SER A 177 2.30 14.74 14.08
N ASP A 178 3.05 14.26 13.10
CA ASP A 178 4.52 14.18 13.09
C ASP A 178 5.19 15.31 12.27
N GLY A 179 4.39 16.30 11.80
CA GLY A 179 4.88 17.50 11.13
C GLY A 179 5.08 17.36 9.62
N LEU A 180 4.65 16.25 9.01
CA LEU A 180 4.67 16.07 7.56
C LEU A 180 3.57 16.92 6.91
N ASP A 181 3.89 17.62 5.82
CA ASP A 181 2.92 18.46 5.12
C ASP A 181 2.00 17.62 4.22
N LEU A 182 0.68 17.83 4.41
CA LEU A 182 -0.38 17.16 3.68
C LEU A 182 -1.18 18.16 2.86
N ALA A 183 -1.54 17.76 1.64
CA ALA A 183 -2.36 18.53 0.72
C ALA A 183 -3.79 17.96 0.64
N GLY A 184 -4.78 18.81 0.53
CA GLY A 184 -6.17 18.40 0.49
C GLY A 184 -7.11 19.42 -0.13
N TRP A 185 -8.38 19.06 -0.20
CA TRP A 185 -9.49 19.94 -0.56
C TRP A 185 -10.48 20.00 0.59
N TYR A 186 -10.91 21.20 0.93
CA TYR A 186 -11.89 21.44 1.97
C TYR A 186 -13.14 22.11 1.40
N HIS A 187 -14.30 21.48 1.59
CA HIS A 187 -15.61 22.10 1.39
C HIS A 187 -16.12 22.64 2.73
N PRO A 188 -16.47 23.95 2.84
CA PRO A 188 -16.95 24.53 4.10
C PRO A 188 -18.26 23.90 4.59
N SER A 189 -18.42 23.83 5.91
CA SER A 189 -19.67 23.36 6.53
C SER A 189 -20.77 24.41 6.49
N GLU A 190 -22.00 23.97 6.21
CA GLU A 190 -23.21 24.81 6.28
C GLU A 190 -24.06 24.46 7.53
N ASN A 191 -23.85 23.26 8.11
CA ASN A 191 -24.63 22.75 9.23
C ASN A 191 -23.83 22.60 10.55
N GLY A 192 -22.57 23.03 10.57
CA GLY A 192 -21.67 22.93 11.72
C GLY A 192 -21.00 21.58 11.89
N ALA A 193 -21.44 20.52 11.18
CA ALA A 193 -20.79 19.22 11.21
C ALA A 193 -19.79 19.08 10.06
N ALA A 194 -18.75 18.26 10.26
CA ALA A 194 -17.78 17.98 9.22
C ALA A 194 -17.41 16.49 9.17
N VAL A 195 -16.99 16.02 7.99
CA VAL A 195 -16.52 14.65 7.78
C VAL A 195 -15.13 14.66 7.14
N VAL A 196 -14.17 13.97 7.75
CA VAL A 196 -12.92 13.65 7.08
C VAL A 196 -13.11 12.41 6.21
N VAL A 197 -12.74 12.49 4.93
CA VAL A 197 -12.83 11.37 4.00
C VAL A 197 -11.43 10.88 3.66
N VAL A 198 -11.16 9.60 3.95
CA VAL A 198 -9.84 8.97 3.77
C VAL A 198 -9.90 7.95 2.65
N HIS A 199 -9.11 8.17 1.62
CA HIS A 199 -9.06 7.33 0.41
C HIS A 199 -8.43 5.95 0.64
N GLY A 200 -8.58 5.04 -0.32
CA GLY A 200 -7.96 3.71 -0.31
C GLY A 200 -6.46 3.74 -0.58
N GLY A 201 -5.77 2.65 -0.27
CA GLY A 201 -4.31 2.54 -0.36
C GLY A 201 -3.71 2.72 -1.75
N SER A 202 -4.49 2.45 -2.80
CA SER A 202 -4.06 2.58 -4.20
C SER A 202 -4.53 3.87 -4.86
N SER A 203 -5.03 4.85 -4.09
CA SER A 203 -5.66 6.07 -4.58
C SER A 203 -5.08 7.30 -3.88
N ASP A 204 -5.60 8.45 -4.24
CA ASP A 204 -5.41 9.77 -3.66
C ASP A 204 -6.77 10.41 -3.37
N ARG A 205 -6.81 11.71 -3.03
CA ARG A 205 -8.06 12.45 -2.74
C ARG A 205 -9.07 12.40 -3.89
N LYS A 206 -8.66 12.19 -5.16
CA LYS A 206 -9.59 12.08 -6.30
C LYS A 206 -10.53 10.88 -6.16
N GLY A 207 -10.01 9.76 -5.65
CA GLY A 207 -10.81 8.54 -5.43
C GLY A 207 -11.92 8.70 -4.38
N SER A 208 -11.90 9.78 -3.59
CA SER A 208 -12.91 10.09 -2.57
C SER A 208 -13.90 11.16 -2.98
N VAL A 209 -13.77 11.74 -4.19
CA VAL A 209 -14.58 12.89 -4.64
C VAL A 209 -16.08 12.60 -4.66
N ALA A 210 -16.50 11.40 -5.08
CA ALA A 210 -17.91 11.04 -5.09
C ALA A 210 -18.52 11.07 -3.69
N HIS A 211 -17.82 10.52 -2.69
CA HIS A 211 -18.22 10.51 -1.29
C HIS A 211 -18.25 11.93 -0.69
N ALA A 212 -17.21 12.70 -1.00
CA ALA A 212 -17.11 14.08 -0.55
C ALA A 212 -18.24 14.95 -1.12
N SER A 213 -18.54 14.81 -2.42
CA SER A 213 -19.59 15.56 -3.10
C SER A 213 -20.98 15.22 -2.56
N LEU A 214 -21.21 13.94 -2.24
CA LEU A 214 -22.44 13.48 -1.62
C LEU A 214 -22.65 14.17 -0.26
N LEU A 215 -21.64 14.16 0.61
CA LEU A 215 -21.73 14.79 1.95
C LEU A 215 -21.85 16.30 1.86
N ALA A 216 -21.10 16.96 0.98
CA ALA A 216 -21.17 18.39 0.75
C ALA A 216 -22.56 18.83 0.27
N ALA A 217 -23.23 18.03 -0.58
CA ALA A 217 -24.60 18.33 -1.04
C ALA A 217 -25.64 18.30 0.11
N HIS A 218 -25.31 17.68 1.26
CA HIS A 218 -26.12 17.66 2.47
C HIS A 218 -25.64 18.66 3.55
N GLY A 219 -24.79 19.62 3.19
CA GLY A 219 -24.35 20.72 4.04
C GLY A 219 -23.22 20.39 5.01
N TYR A 220 -22.63 19.20 4.94
CA TYR A 220 -21.45 18.86 5.73
C TYR A 220 -20.21 19.61 5.24
N GLY A 221 -19.38 20.07 6.17
CA GLY A 221 -17.99 20.37 5.87
C GLY A 221 -17.26 19.08 5.49
N VAL A 222 -16.45 19.09 4.43
CA VAL A 222 -15.78 17.87 4.00
C VAL A 222 -14.30 18.15 3.75
N LEU A 223 -13.44 17.39 4.42
CA LEU A 223 -12.01 17.37 4.16
C LEU A 223 -11.64 16.05 3.49
N LEU A 224 -11.19 16.14 2.23
CA LEU A 224 -10.51 15.05 1.55
C LEU A 224 -9.05 15.47 1.29
N TYR A 225 -8.12 14.56 1.53
CA TYR A 225 -6.69 14.87 1.45
C TYR A 225 -5.93 13.67 0.90
N ASP A 226 -4.75 13.93 0.39
CA ASP A 226 -3.81 12.87 0.04
C ASP A 226 -3.12 12.40 1.31
N ALA A 227 -3.20 11.12 1.61
CA ALA A 227 -2.38 10.54 2.65
C ALA A 227 -0.89 10.64 2.29
N ARG A 228 -0.01 10.56 3.28
CA ARG A 228 1.45 10.63 3.06
C ARG A 228 1.92 9.73 1.93
N GLY A 229 2.78 10.26 1.06
CA GLY A 229 3.29 9.57 -0.12
C GLY A 229 2.28 9.39 -1.25
N ARG A 230 1.12 10.07 -1.20
CA ARG A 230 0.11 10.09 -2.27
C ARG A 230 -0.06 11.51 -2.81
N GLY A 231 -0.53 11.61 -4.05
CA GLY A 231 -0.84 12.88 -4.70
C GLY A 231 0.21 13.96 -4.44
N GLU A 232 -0.21 15.09 -3.85
CA GLU A 232 0.64 16.25 -3.57
C GLU A 232 1.17 16.29 -2.11
N SER A 233 0.78 15.33 -1.25
CA SER A 233 1.29 15.27 0.13
C SER A 233 2.72 14.77 0.19
N ASP A 234 3.49 15.26 1.14
CA ASP A 234 4.83 14.75 1.43
C ASP A 234 4.80 13.27 1.86
N GLY A 235 5.96 12.64 1.94
CA GLY A 235 6.12 11.28 2.42
C GLY A 235 6.59 10.29 1.36
N SER A 236 6.76 9.03 1.76
CA SER A 236 7.22 7.95 0.90
C SER A 236 6.11 7.35 0.06
N GLU A 237 6.37 7.14 -1.22
CA GLU A 237 5.53 6.32 -2.10
C GLU A 237 5.50 4.86 -1.67
N ASN A 238 6.59 4.40 -1.06
CA ASN A 238 6.69 3.06 -0.47
C ASN A 238 6.03 3.03 0.92
N ASN A 239 4.71 2.99 0.97
CA ASN A 239 3.93 2.85 2.21
C ASN A 239 2.72 1.92 2.00
N TYR A 240 2.14 1.47 3.11
CA TYR A 240 0.99 0.57 3.12
C TYR A 240 -0.16 1.08 4.01
N GLY A 241 -0.09 2.33 4.41
CA GLY A 241 -1.09 2.95 5.28
C GLY A 241 -0.86 2.77 6.78
N TRP A 242 0.17 2.02 7.21
CA TRP A 242 0.40 1.70 8.63
C TRP A 242 0.71 2.90 9.52
N ASP A 243 1.16 4.00 8.94
CA ASP A 243 1.41 5.26 9.67
C ASP A 243 0.43 6.40 9.30
N TRP A 244 -0.60 6.13 8.48
CA TRP A 244 -1.63 7.12 8.12
C TRP A 244 -2.48 7.59 9.30
N ALA A 245 -2.47 6.88 10.43
CA ALA A 245 -3.09 7.36 11.66
C ALA A 245 -2.57 8.73 12.12
N LYS A 246 -1.32 9.06 11.76
CA LYS A 246 -0.73 10.39 12.01
C LYS A 246 -1.35 11.45 11.10
N ASP A 247 -1.66 11.10 9.87
CA ASP A 247 -2.29 11.99 8.88
C ASP A 247 -3.72 12.30 9.28
N VAL A 248 -4.50 11.27 9.63
CA VAL A 248 -5.85 11.43 10.16
C VAL A 248 -5.86 12.31 11.41
N SER A 249 -4.86 12.16 12.29
CA SER A 249 -4.74 13.00 13.49
C SER A 249 -4.53 14.48 13.14
N GLY A 250 -3.75 14.78 12.10
CA GLY A 250 -3.59 16.12 11.54
C GLY A 250 -4.87 16.64 10.90
N ALA A 251 -5.55 15.81 10.12
CA ALA A 251 -6.83 16.15 9.48
C ALA A 251 -7.93 16.50 10.49
N LEU A 252 -8.03 15.73 11.58
CA LEU A 252 -8.96 16.04 12.68
C LEU A 252 -8.59 17.35 13.39
N ALA A 253 -7.29 17.61 13.61
CA ALA A 253 -6.85 18.89 14.17
C ALA A 253 -7.15 20.08 13.25
N PHE A 254 -6.98 19.91 11.93
CA PHE A 254 -7.37 20.93 10.95
C PHE A 254 -8.86 21.24 11.00
N LEU A 255 -9.74 20.22 11.00
CA LEU A 255 -11.18 20.42 11.09
C LEU A 255 -11.60 21.10 12.39
N LYS A 256 -11.03 20.71 13.53
CA LYS A 256 -11.30 21.36 14.83
C LYS A 256 -10.89 22.83 14.91
N GLY A 257 -9.94 23.25 14.08
CA GLY A 257 -9.52 24.65 13.98
C GLY A 257 -10.37 25.49 13.03
N ARG A 258 -11.45 24.95 12.45
CA ARG A 258 -12.31 25.67 11.51
C ARG A 258 -13.43 26.40 12.25
N ASP A 259 -13.66 27.66 11.88
CA ASP A 259 -14.74 28.49 12.46
C ASP A 259 -16.15 28.00 12.07
N ASP A 260 -16.25 27.25 10.97
CA ASP A 260 -17.49 26.69 10.42
C ASP A 260 -17.76 25.25 10.87
N VAL A 261 -16.94 24.70 11.82
CA VAL A 261 -17.08 23.33 12.34
C VAL A 261 -17.18 23.33 13.86
N GLU A 262 -18.18 22.66 14.38
CA GLU A 262 -18.31 22.37 15.82
C GLU A 262 -17.39 21.18 16.16
N PRO A 263 -16.44 21.35 17.10
CA PRO A 263 -15.41 20.32 17.36
C PRO A 263 -15.94 18.93 17.78
N ASP A 264 -17.13 18.86 18.31
CA ASP A 264 -17.77 17.62 18.77
C ASP A 264 -18.64 16.97 17.68
N ARG A 265 -18.76 17.61 16.51
CA ARG A 265 -19.58 17.17 15.36
C ARG A 265 -18.71 16.77 14.16
N ILE A 266 -17.61 16.04 14.42
CA ILE A 266 -16.70 15.57 13.39
C ILE A 266 -16.86 14.06 13.21
N GLY A 267 -17.32 13.67 12.02
CA GLY A 267 -17.37 12.29 11.55
C GLY A 267 -16.16 11.91 10.69
N ALA A 268 -16.05 10.63 10.40
CA ALA A 268 -15.02 10.09 9.52
C ALA A 268 -15.61 9.04 8.56
N LEU A 269 -15.19 9.07 7.29
CA LEU A 269 -15.53 8.08 6.28
C LEU A 269 -14.25 7.58 5.63
N GLY A 270 -14.01 6.26 5.64
CA GLY A 270 -12.81 5.65 5.08
C GLY A 270 -13.11 4.60 4.04
N LEU A 271 -12.27 4.56 3.00
CA LEU A 271 -12.34 3.60 1.92
C LEU A 271 -11.17 2.62 2.00
N SER A 272 -11.44 1.31 2.01
CA SER A 272 -10.37 0.28 1.99
C SER A 272 -9.32 0.53 3.10
N THR A 273 -8.06 0.74 2.76
CA THR A 273 -6.99 1.09 3.72
C THR A 273 -7.36 2.31 4.59
N GLY A 274 -8.07 3.30 4.02
CA GLY A 274 -8.57 4.43 4.80
C GLY A 274 -9.58 4.01 5.88
N ALA A 275 -10.40 2.99 5.61
CA ALA A 275 -11.32 2.41 6.59
C ALA A 275 -10.56 1.71 7.73
N ASP A 276 -9.51 0.94 7.41
CA ASP A 276 -8.66 0.25 8.39
C ASP A 276 -8.00 1.26 9.33
N VAL A 277 -7.44 2.34 8.77
CA VAL A 277 -6.79 3.42 9.52
C VAL A 277 -7.78 4.17 10.41
N LEU A 278 -9.00 4.42 9.92
CA LEU A 278 -10.02 5.10 10.72
C LEU A 278 -10.52 4.25 11.88
N ILE A 279 -10.61 2.92 11.75
CA ILE A 279 -10.86 2.02 12.88
C ILE A 279 -9.75 2.19 13.93
N GLU A 280 -8.47 2.22 13.49
CA GLU A 280 -7.33 2.40 14.40
C GLU A 280 -7.39 3.75 15.12
N VAL A 281 -7.63 4.83 14.40
CA VAL A 281 -7.67 6.19 14.97
C VAL A 281 -8.85 6.31 15.96
N THR A 282 -10.04 5.87 15.56
CA THR A 282 -11.24 5.97 16.38
C THR A 282 -11.13 5.11 17.65
N ALA A 283 -10.47 3.94 17.58
CA ALA A 283 -10.18 3.12 18.76
C ALA A 283 -9.23 3.79 19.78
N LYS A 284 -8.40 4.72 19.34
CA LYS A 284 -7.41 5.43 20.17
C LYS A 284 -7.86 6.83 20.60
N ARG A 285 -8.86 7.40 19.91
CA ARG A 285 -9.29 8.79 20.06
C ARG A 285 -10.81 8.86 20.25
N LYS A 286 -11.25 9.84 21.04
CA LYS A 286 -12.68 10.08 21.32
C LYS A 286 -13.25 11.28 20.55
N ASP A 287 -12.50 11.82 19.61
CA ASP A 287 -12.86 13.02 18.86
C ASP A 287 -13.38 12.75 17.44
N VAL A 288 -13.67 11.47 17.14
CA VAL A 288 -14.47 11.06 15.98
C VAL A 288 -15.85 10.69 16.52
N ALA A 289 -16.86 11.52 16.25
CA ALA A 289 -18.21 11.35 16.78
C ALA A 289 -18.99 10.22 16.07
N ALA A 290 -18.71 9.97 14.78
CA ALA A 290 -19.35 8.92 13.98
C ALA A 290 -18.36 8.36 12.94
N LEU A 291 -18.35 7.06 12.74
CA LEU A 291 -17.43 6.37 11.81
C LEU A 291 -18.22 5.61 10.73
N VAL A 292 -17.87 5.85 9.48
CA VAL A 292 -18.28 5.02 8.33
C VAL A 292 -17.05 4.36 7.73
N THR A 293 -17.09 3.04 7.55
CA THR A 293 -16.04 2.29 6.84
C THR A 293 -16.62 1.60 5.63
N ASP A 294 -16.00 1.74 4.47
CA ASP A 294 -16.38 1.06 3.24
C ASP A 294 -15.20 0.22 2.76
N GLY A 295 -15.36 -1.09 2.82
CA GLY A 295 -14.35 -2.05 2.39
C GLY A 295 -13.21 -2.27 3.39
N ALA A 296 -13.44 -2.13 4.71
CA ALA A 296 -12.45 -2.53 5.71
C ALA A 296 -12.10 -4.03 5.56
N ALA A 297 -10.82 -4.37 5.64
CA ALA A 297 -10.36 -5.74 5.46
C ALA A 297 -9.17 -6.08 6.38
N ALA A 298 -8.14 -6.77 5.88
CA ALA A 298 -6.97 -7.13 6.67
C ALA A 298 -5.80 -6.20 6.34
N GLY A 299 -5.39 -5.38 7.28
CA GLY A 299 -4.23 -4.50 7.15
C GLY A 299 -2.88 -5.17 7.48
N SER A 300 -2.88 -6.40 8.04
CA SER A 300 -1.67 -7.06 8.53
C SER A 300 -1.71 -8.57 8.43
N PHE A 301 -0.56 -9.21 8.65
CA PHE A 301 -0.49 -10.68 8.78
C PHE A 301 -1.30 -11.19 9.98
N GLU A 302 -1.29 -10.44 11.09
CA GLU A 302 -2.02 -10.80 12.30
C GLU A 302 -3.54 -10.72 12.08
N ASP A 303 -4.04 -9.73 11.31
CA ASP A 303 -5.43 -9.71 10.86
C ASP A 303 -5.78 -10.96 10.06
N GLY A 304 -4.90 -11.31 9.10
CA GLY A 304 -5.09 -12.52 8.30
C GLY A 304 -5.22 -13.80 9.14
N GLN A 305 -4.54 -13.88 10.27
CA GLN A 305 -4.62 -15.03 11.18
C GLN A 305 -5.94 -15.10 11.97
N ARG A 306 -6.67 -13.98 12.11
CA ARG A 306 -7.97 -13.93 12.79
C ARG A 306 -9.08 -14.61 12.02
N LEU A 307 -8.94 -14.71 10.69
CA LEU A 307 -9.92 -15.34 9.82
C LEU A 307 -9.36 -16.64 9.23
N SER A 308 -9.94 -17.79 9.62
CA SER A 308 -9.51 -19.11 9.15
C SER A 308 -9.65 -19.28 7.64
N GLY A 309 -8.66 -19.89 7.01
CA GLY A 309 -8.70 -20.22 5.57
C GLY A 309 -8.27 -19.11 4.63
N THR A 310 -7.83 -17.95 5.14
CA THR A 310 -7.29 -16.89 4.28
C THR A 310 -5.88 -17.21 3.79
N GLN A 311 -5.57 -16.80 2.55
CA GLN A 311 -4.19 -16.90 2.01
C GLN A 311 -3.23 -16.00 2.81
N LEU A 312 -3.74 -14.97 3.48
CA LEU A 312 -2.97 -14.04 4.30
C LEU A 312 -2.37 -14.72 5.55
N ALA A 313 -3.03 -15.75 6.08
CA ALA A 313 -2.55 -16.54 7.23
C ALA A 313 -1.47 -17.58 6.88
N THR A 314 -0.99 -17.62 5.63
CA THR A 314 -0.01 -18.58 5.15
C THR A 314 1.44 -18.06 5.27
N PRO A 315 2.47 -18.93 5.16
CA PRO A 315 3.85 -18.47 5.07
C PRO A 315 4.10 -17.48 3.92
N LEU A 316 3.32 -17.54 2.84
CA LEU A 316 3.39 -16.57 1.74
C LEU A 316 2.89 -15.20 2.20
N GLY A 317 1.78 -15.13 2.92
CA GLY A 317 1.27 -13.91 3.53
C GLY A 317 2.27 -13.30 4.51
N TRP A 318 2.88 -14.12 5.37
CA TRP A 318 3.94 -13.67 6.28
C TRP A 318 5.13 -13.05 5.54
N MET A 319 5.58 -13.67 4.46
CA MET A 319 6.67 -13.14 3.63
C MET A 319 6.28 -11.82 2.94
N MET A 320 5.06 -11.74 2.42
CA MET A 320 4.53 -10.52 1.79
C MET A 320 4.51 -9.36 2.81
N PHE A 321 3.89 -9.54 3.97
CA PHE A 321 3.82 -8.50 5.00
C PHE A 321 5.18 -8.15 5.61
N THR A 322 6.11 -9.12 5.69
CA THR A 322 7.50 -8.84 6.08
C THR A 322 8.19 -7.96 5.04
N THR A 323 7.95 -8.21 3.75
CA THR A 323 8.47 -7.36 2.67
C THR A 323 7.88 -5.96 2.75
N ILE A 324 6.56 -5.83 2.94
CA ILE A 324 5.89 -4.55 3.14
C ILE A 324 6.54 -3.77 4.30
N ARG A 325 6.74 -4.41 5.45
CA ARG A 325 7.38 -3.80 6.62
C ARG A 325 8.80 -3.30 6.34
N VAL A 326 9.58 -4.07 5.58
CA VAL A 326 10.95 -3.68 5.22
C VAL A 326 10.95 -2.49 4.27
N LEU A 327 10.04 -2.46 3.30
CA LEU A 327 9.99 -1.42 2.28
C LEU A 327 9.38 -0.12 2.81
N SER A 328 8.29 -0.19 3.57
CA SER A 328 7.65 0.99 4.17
C SER A 328 8.46 1.59 5.31
N GLY A 329 9.21 0.75 6.03
CA GLY A 329 9.93 1.15 7.25
C GLY A 329 9.04 1.20 8.50
N ASP A 330 7.71 0.99 8.35
CA ASP A 330 6.73 1.10 9.42
C ASP A 330 6.24 -0.29 9.87
N PRO A 331 5.95 -0.47 11.17
CA PRO A 331 5.30 -1.67 11.66
C PRO A 331 3.78 -1.58 11.44
N PRO A 332 3.09 -2.72 11.26
CA PRO A 332 1.63 -2.75 11.28
C PRO A 332 1.09 -2.31 12.65
N GLY A 333 -0.13 -1.76 12.64
CA GLY A 333 -0.90 -1.53 13.85
C GLY A 333 -1.36 -2.84 14.51
N PRO A 334 -2.02 -2.75 15.68
CA PRO A 334 -2.70 -3.90 16.28
C PRO A 334 -3.78 -4.45 15.35
N PRO A 335 -4.19 -5.73 15.49
CA PRO A 335 -5.28 -6.29 14.70
C PRO A 335 -6.56 -5.47 14.78
N LEU A 336 -7.23 -5.31 13.64
CA LEU A 336 -8.44 -4.50 13.53
C LEU A 336 -9.59 -5.04 14.37
N GLU A 337 -9.68 -6.37 14.57
CA GLU A 337 -10.63 -7.01 15.49
C GLU A 337 -10.45 -6.49 16.93
N ASP A 338 -9.21 -6.36 17.39
CA ASP A 338 -8.92 -5.86 18.74
C ASP A 338 -9.14 -4.34 18.85
N LEU A 339 -9.00 -3.62 17.74
CA LEU A 339 -9.22 -2.17 17.66
C LEU A 339 -10.71 -1.83 17.63
N ILE A 340 -11.51 -2.48 16.78
CA ILE A 340 -12.96 -2.21 16.68
C ILE A 340 -13.68 -2.49 18.02
N ALA A 341 -13.18 -3.46 18.80
CA ALA A 341 -13.68 -3.72 20.15
C ALA A 341 -13.47 -2.56 21.13
N ARG A 342 -12.69 -1.54 20.79
CA ARG A 342 -12.41 -0.34 21.58
C ARG A 342 -13.08 0.91 21.02
N VAL A 343 -13.67 0.82 19.83
CA VAL A 343 -14.42 1.92 19.22
C VAL A 343 -15.71 2.12 20.02
N GLU A 344 -15.86 3.31 20.61
CA GLU A 344 -17.06 3.70 21.36
C GLU A 344 -18.07 4.45 20.48
N SER A 345 -17.58 5.09 19.40
CA SER A 345 -18.40 5.87 18.48
C SER A 345 -19.32 4.99 17.66
N PRO A 346 -20.53 5.43 17.36
CA PRO A 346 -21.39 4.79 16.38
C PRO A 346 -20.67 4.52 15.09
N THR A 347 -20.78 3.30 14.56
CA THR A 347 -20.03 2.85 13.37
C THR A 347 -20.96 2.18 12.37
N LEU A 348 -20.89 2.60 11.11
CA LEU A 348 -21.50 1.93 9.97
C LEU A 348 -20.41 1.19 9.18
N LEU A 349 -20.45 -0.15 9.21
CA LEU A 349 -19.57 -1.01 8.42
C LEU A 349 -20.25 -1.32 7.09
N ILE A 350 -19.63 -0.93 5.96
CA ILE A 350 -20.09 -1.26 4.61
C ILE A 350 -19.11 -2.27 4.03
N SER A 351 -19.63 -3.39 3.50
CA SER A 351 -18.81 -4.41 2.87
C SER A 351 -19.42 -4.91 1.57
N ALA A 352 -18.56 -5.28 0.64
CA ALA A 352 -18.90 -5.77 -0.70
C ALA A 352 -18.68 -7.27 -0.83
N GLY A 353 -19.42 -7.88 -1.76
CA GLY A 353 -19.27 -9.27 -2.17
C GLY A 353 -19.70 -10.30 -1.12
N THR A 354 -19.27 -11.54 -1.36
CA THR A 354 -19.56 -12.71 -0.51
C THR A 354 -18.30 -13.40 0.00
N GLY A 355 -17.14 -12.74 -0.18
CA GLY A 355 -15.81 -13.28 0.09
C GLY A 355 -15.18 -12.75 1.38
N VAL A 356 -13.87 -12.65 1.34
CA VAL A 356 -12.99 -12.33 2.48
C VAL A 356 -13.31 -10.97 3.11
N GLU A 357 -13.66 -9.96 2.31
CA GLU A 357 -14.04 -8.64 2.82
C GLU A 357 -15.28 -8.72 3.72
N ARG A 358 -16.35 -9.37 3.24
CA ARG A 358 -17.55 -9.60 4.06
C ARG A 358 -17.21 -10.35 5.34
N ASP A 359 -16.38 -11.37 5.25
CA ASP A 359 -16.07 -12.24 6.39
C ASP A 359 -15.27 -11.47 7.46
N PHE A 360 -14.37 -10.56 7.08
CA PHE A 360 -13.73 -9.63 8.01
C PHE A 360 -14.72 -8.66 8.64
N ASN A 361 -15.62 -8.05 7.86
CA ASN A 361 -16.61 -7.13 8.41
C ASN A 361 -17.60 -7.83 9.36
N LEU A 362 -17.97 -9.08 9.12
CA LEU A 362 -18.73 -9.90 10.08
C LEU A 362 -17.93 -10.19 11.37
N LEU A 363 -16.61 -10.37 11.26
CA LEU A 363 -15.74 -10.52 12.42
C LEU A 363 -15.70 -9.22 13.23
N TYR A 364 -15.59 -8.08 12.57
CA TYR A 364 -15.57 -6.75 13.20
C TYR A 364 -16.89 -6.39 13.85
N ASP A 365 -18.02 -6.64 13.19
CA ASP A 365 -19.36 -6.46 13.75
C ASP A 365 -19.53 -7.28 15.04
N LYS A 366 -19.12 -8.54 15.03
CA LYS A 366 -19.17 -9.42 16.20
C LYS A 366 -18.23 -8.98 17.34
N ALA A 367 -17.05 -8.42 17.01
CA ALA A 367 -16.06 -7.99 17.98
C ALA A 367 -16.38 -6.62 18.60
N ALA A 368 -17.11 -5.78 17.90
CA ALA A 368 -17.47 -4.43 18.33
C ALA A 368 -18.25 -4.45 19.64
N ARG A 369 -17.96 -3.46 20.49
CA ARG A 369 -18.66 -3.23 21.76
C ARG A 369 -19.50 -1.96 21.76
N GLY A 370 -19.16 -1.02 20.87
CA GLY A 370 -19.95 0.17 20.60
C GLY A 370 -21.13 -0.12 19.67
N PRO A 371 -21.95 0.90 19.36
CA PRO A 371 -23.05 0.77 18.40
C PRO A 371 -22.49 0.54 16.99
N VAL A 372 -22.82 -0.60 16.38
CA VAL A 372 -22.40 -0.95 15.01
C VAL A 372 -23.63 -1.34 14.19
N ASP A 373 -23.70 -0.87 12.96
CA ASP A 373 -24.59 -1.35 11.91
C ASP A 373 -23.73 -1.90 10.76
N HIS A 374 -23.99 -3.12 10.31
CA HIS A 374 -23.27 -3.74 9.21
C HIS A 374 -24.16 -3.90 8.00
N TRP A 375 -23.77 -3.23 6.93
CA TRP A 375 -24.46 -3.29 5.64
C TRP A 375 -23.58 -4.01 4.60
N ASN A 376 -23.90 -5.28 4.32
CA ASN A 376 -23.23 -6.06 3.30
C ASN A 376 -23.98 -5.98 1.96
N LEU A 377 -23.25 -5.77 0.88
CA LEU A 377 -23.71 -5.69 -0.50
C LEU A 377 -23.13 -6.85 -1.33
N PRO A 378 -23.79 -8.02 -1.40
CA PRO A 378 -23.22 -9.22 -2.01
C PRO A 378 -22.86 -9.10 -3.48
N ALA A 379 -23.52 -8.19 -4.22
CA ALA A 379 -23.30 -7.97 -5.64
C ALA A 379 -22.37 -6.78 -5.93
N ALA A 380 -21.98 -5.99 -4.91
CA ALA A 380 -21.09 -4.86 -5.08
C ALA A 380 -19.63 -5.30 -5.25
N HIS A 381 -18.85 -4.44 -5.91
CA HIS A 381 -17.39 -4.51 -5.94
C HIS A 381 -16.79 -3.72 -4.78
N HIS A 382 -15.54 -4.03 -4.46
CA HIS A 382 -14.80 -3.40 -3.37
C HIS A 382 -14.81 -1.86 -3.46
N THR A 383 -15.35 -1.19 -2.44
CA THR A 383 -15.50 0.28 -2.33
C THR A 383 -16.31 0.95 -3.44
N ASP A 384 -17.09 0.21 -4.21
CA ASP A 384 -17.87 0.74 -5.34
C ASP A 384 -19.39 0.86 -5.04
N ALA A 385 -19.76 0.70 -3.78
CA ALA A 385 -21.15 0.76 -3.33
C ALA A 385 -21.84 2.09 -3.68
N ILE A 386 -21.11 3.20 -3.64
CA ILE A 386 -21.62 4.54 -3.99
C ILE A 386 -22.07 4.63 -5.48
N HIS A 387 -21.40 3.92 -6.39
CA HIS A 387 -21.73 3.91 -7.81
C HIS A 387 -22.79 2.85 -8.16
N GLU A 388 -22.71 1.68 -7.53
CA GLU A 388 -23.60 0.56 -7.82
C GLU A 388 -24.96 0.69 -7.13
N TYR A 389 -25.01 1.33 -5.94
CA TYR A 389 -26.23 1.53 -5.14
C TYR A 389 -26.39 3.01 -4.71
N PRO A 390 -26.31 3.99 -5.62
CA PRO A 390 -26.14 5.41 -5.26
C PRO A 390 -27.22 5.95 -4.32
N ARG A 391 -28.50 5.61 -4.57
CA ARG A 391 -29.61 6.09 -3.74
C ARG A 391 -29.61 5.48 -2.34
N GLU A 392 -29.33 4.19 -2.23
CA GLU A 392 -29.33 3.48 -0.97
C GLU A 392 -28.09 3.89 -0.14
N TYR A 393 -26.94 4.06 -0.81
CA TYR A 393 -25.72 4.55 -0.20
C TYR A 393 -25.91 5.94 0.39
N GLU A 394 -26.41 6.88 -0.42
CA GLU A 394 -26.74 8.23 0.01
C GLU A 394 -27.68 8.21 1.22
N GLN A 395 -28.80 7.51 1.11
CA GLN A 395 -29.80 7.44 2.19
C GLN A 395 -29.20 6.91 3.50
N ARG A 396 -28.42 5.82 3.45
CA ARG A 396 -27.86 5.19 4.64
C ARG A 396 -26.76 6.05 5.28
N VAL A 397 -25.80 6.51 4.47
CA VAL A 397 -24.65 7.29 4.97
C VAL A 397 -25.11 8.63 5.51
N VAL A 398 -26.00 9.34 4.79
CA VAL A 398 -26.52 10.64 5.23
C VAL A 398 -27.39 10.49 6.47
N THR A 399 -28.34 9.53 6.49
CA THR A 399 -29.17 9.31 7.68
C THR A 399 -28.35 8.93 8.91
N PHE A 400 -27.27 8.18 8.71
CA PHE A 400 -26.36 7.83 9.79
C PHE A 400 -25.65 9.07 10.34
N PHE A 401 -25.02 9.88 9.49
CA PHE A 401 -24.34 11.09 9.94
C PHE A 401 -25.32 12.14 10.50
N ASP A 402 -26.51 12.33 9.90
CA ASP A 402 -27.54 13.23 10.42
C ASP A 402 -27.95 12.90 11.86
N LYS A 403 -28.07 11.59 12.15
CA LYS A 403 -28.42 11.12 13.48
C LYS A 403 -27.29 11.29 14.48
N GLU A 404 -26.07 10.98 14.10
CA GLU A 404 -24.94 10.86 15.03
C GLU A 404 -24.12 12.16 15.15
N LEU A 405 -24.28 13.09 14.22
CA LEU A 405 -23.62 14.41 14.22
C LEU A 405 -24.60 15.57 14.46
N SER A 406 -25.85 15.28 14.89
CA SER A 406 -26.88 16.30 15.18
C SER A 406 -26.62 17.10 16.46
#